data_59b1fd6f94227ff123d0de21c6fcc2fb
#
_entry.id   59b1fd6f94227ff123d0de21c6fcc2fb
#
_cell.length_a   1.000
_cell.length_b   1.000
_cell.length_c   1.000
_cell.angle_alpha   90.00
_cell.angle_beta   90.00
_cell.angle_gamma   90.00
#
_symmetry.space_group_name_H-M   'P 1'
#
loop_
_entity.id
_entity.type
_entity.pdbx_description
1 polymer ?
#
loop_
_entity_poly.entity_id
_entity_poly.type
_entity_poly.pdbx_seq_one_letter_code
_entity_poly.pdbx_strand_id
1 'polypeptide(L)'
;MIDVKHGGGKITRIVLGHHPFDLVGWEGALYPFVFDVKSHHGIAREIHTAPPMHQTFQSGNVPHSGFSLCSFVPVMAGWHPLEVPAPYAHFNVDSDELMFFCNPFYGAREGIVEEGSFTFHPGSTPHSPQGNAAQRSLAGRGKVQGRLAVMLDTYFESLRITTHGFAHRDPSYVLSWAETSPRAEAKGESWESPSA
;
A
#
# COMPACT_ATOMS: atom_id res chain seq x y z
N MET A 1 11.88 30.92 -2.96
CA MET A 1 11.14 30.55 -4.19
C MET A 1 10.58 29.17 -3.99
N ILE A 2 9.29 28.98 -4.26
CA ILE A 2 8.57 27.71 -4.11
C ILE A 2 7.95 27.39 -5.46
N ASP A 3 8.14 26.17 -5.93
CA ASP A 3 7.44 25.66 -7.09
C ASP A 3 6.28 24.77 -6.64
N VAL A 4 5.06 25.25 -6.84
CA VAL A 4 3.82 24.49 -6.53
C VAL A 4 3.44 23.70 -7.77
N LYS A 5 3.47 22.39 -7.65
CA LYS A 5 3.08 21.47 -8.71
C LYS A 5 1.59 21.16 -8.62
N HIS A 6 0.87 21.42 -9.69
CA HIS A 6 -0.56 21.13 -9.81
C HIS A 6 -0.81 19.87 -10.62
N GLY A 7 -2.02 19.36 -10.56
CA GLY A 7 -2.47 18.33 -11.47
C GLY A 7 -2.31 18.74 -12.95
N GLY A 8 -2.01 17.74 -13.81
CA GLY A 8 -1.76 18.00 -15.24
C GLY A 8 -0.39 18.60 -15.58
N GLY A 9 0.55 18.60 -14.62
CA GLY A 9 1.93 19.05 -14.84
C GLY A 9 2.14 20.56 -14.79
N LYS A 10 1.10 21.34 -14.52
CA LYS A 10 1.22 22.78 -14.33
C LYS A 10 2.07 23.10 -13.10
N ILE A 11 2.98 24.05 -13.23
CA ILE A 11 3.79 24.57 -12.12
C ILE A 11 3.48 26.03 -11.93
N THR A 12 3.19 26.43 -10.68
CA THR A 12 3.10 27.83 -10.29
C THR A 12 4.31 28.17 -9.43
N ARG A 13 5.09 29.15 -9.85
CA ARG A 13 6.25 29.64 -9.10
C ARG A 13 5.85 30.82 -8.21
N ILE A 14 6.07 30.65 -6.91
CA ILE A 14 5.85 31.69 -5.91
C ILE A 14 7.20 32.23 -5.45
N VAL A 15 7.42 33.52 -5.55
CA VAL A 15 8.62 34.19 -5.07
C VAL A 15 8.29 34.87 -3.75
N LEU A 16 8.92 34.39 -2.68
CA LEU A 16 8.81 34.97 -1.34
C LEU A 16 10.11 35.68 -0.97
N GLY A 17 10.01 36.76 -0.21
CA GLY A 17 11.15 37.46 0.35
C GLY A 17 11.86 36.74 1.51
N HIS A 18 11.31 35.62 1.94
CA HIS A 18 11.82 34.79 3.04
C HIS A 18 11.63 33.31 2.74
N HIS A 19 12.25 32.43 3.52
CA HIS A 19 11.99 31.00 3.44
C HIS A 19 10.60 30.68 4.02
N PRO A 20 9.77 29.81 3.39
CA PRO A 20 8.42 29.53 3.87
C PRO A 20 8.37 28.87 5.25
N PHE A 21 9.46 28.24 5.68
CA PHE A 21 9.60 27.64 7.02
C PHE A 21 10.38 28.54 7.99
N ASP A 22 10.71 29.77 7.60
CA ASP A 22 11.34 30.77 8.46
C ASP A 22 10.23 31.52 9.23
N LEU A 23 9.66 30.83 10.20
CA LEU A 23 8.55 31.30 11.02
C LEU A 23 8.97 31.41 12.49
N VAL A 24 8.50 32.46 13.15
CA VAL A 24 8.77 32.72 14.57
C VAL A 24 7.80 31.94 15.48
N GLY A 25 7.51 30.73 15.16
CA GLY A 25 6.65 29.85 15.94
C GLY A 25 5.53 29.25 15.13
N TRP A 26 4.94 28.21 15.69
CA TRP A 26 3.84 27.48 15.10
C TRP A 26 2.63 27.58 16.00
N GLU A 27 1.50 27.99 15.45
CA GLU A 27 0.21 27.92 16.12
C GLU A 27 -0.61 26.81 15.52
N GLY A 28 -1.29 26.05 16.38
CA GLY A 28 -2.18 24.97 15.97
C GLY A 28 -1.45 23.68 15.62
N ALA A 29 -2.15 22.81 14.88
CA ALA A 29 -1.72 21.44 14.58
C ALA A 29 -0.96 21.29 13.24
N LEU A 30 -0.79 22.38 12.47
CA LEU A 30 -0.12 22.35 11.17
C LEU A 30 1.37 22.66 11.31
N TYR A 31 2.17 21.64 11.53
CA TYR A 31 3.62 21.73 11.57
C TYR A 31 4.26 20.51 10.91
N PRO A 32 5.46 20.65 10.30
CA PRO A 32 6.19 19.51 9.78
C PRO A 32 6.66 18.61 10.91
N PHE A 33 6.55 17.30 10.72
CA PHE A 33 7.05 16.31 11.65
C PHE A 33 7.64 15.11 10.90
N VAL A 34 8.45 14.34 11.60
CA VAL A 34 9.01 13.08 11.12
C VAL A 34 8.52 11.96 12.04
N PHE A 35 8.06 10.90 11.45
CA PHE A 35 7.63 9.70 12.17
C PHE A 35 8.37 8.48 11.60
N ASP A 36 9.08 7.78 12.47
CA ASP A 36 9.70 6.50 12.10
C ASP A 36 8.61 5.41 12.07
N VAL A 37 8.40 4.81 10.91
CA VAL A 37 7.42 3.74 10.72
C VAL A 37 7.63 2.55 11.68
N LYS A 38 8.86 2.30 12.13
CA LYS A 38 9.18 1.26 13.11
C LYS A 38 8.64 1.56 14.51
N SER A 39 8.29 2.82 14.77
CA SER A 39 7.67 3.23 16.04
C SER A 39 6.17 2.98 16.07
N HIS A 40 5.57 2.49 14.97
CA HIS A 40 4.16 2.15 14.92
C HIS A 40 3.89 0.85 15.69
N HIS A 41 2.87 0.87 16.53
CA HIS A 41 2.34 -0.29 17.22
C HIS A 41 0.92 -0.58 16.70
N GLY A 42 0.81 -1.60 15.88
CA GLY A 42 -0.48 -2.03 15.34
C GLY A 42 -1.37 -2.63 16.43
N ILE A 43 -2.68 -2.47 16.27
CA ILE A 43 -3.68 -3.11 17.13
C ILE A 43 -3.91 -4.53 16.61
N ALA A 44 -3.50 -5.54 17.38
CA ALA A 44 -3.80 -6.92 17.07
C ALA A 44 -5.26 -7.24 17.40
N ARG A 45 -5.93 -7.96 16.52
CA ARG A 45 -7.27 -8.52 16.76
C ARG A 45 -7.18 -10.03 16.94
N GLU A 46 -8.22 -10.60 17.52
CA GLU A 46 -8.26 -12.03 17.84
C GLU A 46 -8.19 -12.91 16.58
N ILE A 47 -8.94 -12.59 15.54
CA ILE A 47 -9.08 -13.44 14.35
C ILE A 47 -8.61 -12.75 13.07
N HIS A 48 -8.68 -11.43 12.99
CA HIS A 48 -8.39 -10.66 11.78
C HIS A 48 -7.31 -9.62 11.99
N THR A 49 -6.44 -9.48 10.99
CA THR A 49 -5.54 -8.35 10.82
C THR A 49 -6.21 -7.26 9.97
N ALA A 50 -7.33 -6.71 10.46
CA ALA A 50 -8.11 -5.73 9.70
C ALA A 50 -7.40 -4.35 9.61
N PRO A 51 -7.80 -3.47 8.68
CA PRO A 51 -7.19 -2.16 8.43
C PRO A 51 -6.83 -1.32 9.66
N PRO A 52 -7.66 -1.19 10.73
CA PRO A 52 -7.29 -0.40 11.91
C PRO A 52 -5.99 -0.80 12.58
N MET A 53 -5.49 -2.00 12.30
CA MET A 53 -4.23 -2.50 12.82
C MET A 53 -3.01 -1.74 12.28
N HIS A 54 -3.10 -1.16 11.10
CA HIS A 54 -1.97 -0.53 10.41
C HIS A 54 -2.19 0.95 10.09
N GLN A 55 -3.39 1.50 10.26
CA GLN A 55 -3.62 2.93 10.07
C GLN A 55 -2.84 3.74 11.09
N THR A 56 -2.00 4.66 10.63
CA THR A 56 -1.12 5.49 11.46
C THR A 56 -1.61 6.93 11.50
N PHE A 57 -1.91 7.48 10.32
CA PHE A 57 -2.37 8.85 10.17
C PHE A 57 -3.55 8.91 9.21
N GLN A 58 -4.41 9.88 9.44
CA GLN A 58 -5.52 10.21 8.56
C GLN A 58 -5.58 11.71 8.37
N SER A 59 -5.72 12.16 7.14
CA SER A 59 -5.98 13.56 6.82
C SER A 59 -7.41 13.75 6.35
N GLY A 60 -7.87 15.00 6.44
CA GLY A 60 -9.20 15.39 5.97
C GLY A 60 -10.32 15.04 6.94
N ASN A 61 -11.43 15.76 6.79
CA ASN A 61 -12.68 15.46 7.46
C ASN A 61 -13.58 14.76 6.43
N VAL A 62 -13.83 13.47 6.63
CA VAL A 62 -14.82 12.74 5.83
C VAL A 62 -16.16 13.51 5.91
N PRO A 63 -16.83 13.79 4.80
CA PRO A 63 -16.74 13.18 3.46
C PRO A 63 -15.88 13.96 2.44
N HIS A 64 -15.09 14.90 2.84
CA HIS A 64 -14.29 15.71 1.93
C HIS A 64 -12.90 15.09 1.75
N SER A 65 -12.32 15.19 0.58
CA SER A 65 -11.03 14.65 0.15
C SER A 65 -9.99 14.47 1.27
N GLY A 66 -9.21 13.43 1.18
CA GLY A 66 -8.18 13.15 2.16
C GLY A 66 -7.45 11.85 1.84
N PHE A 67 -6.67 11.41 2.81
CA PHE A 67 -5.93 10.17 2.71
C PHE A 67 -5.67 9.55 4.09
N SER A 68 -5.41 8.25 4.11
CA SER A 68 -4.79 7.55 5.24
C SER A 68 -3.36 7.19 4.90
N LEU A 69 -2.49 7.22 5.91
CA LEU A 69 -1.19 6.57 5.87
C LEU A 69 -1.20 5.36 6.80
N CYS A 70 -0.81 4.23 6.25
CA CYS A 70 -0.76 2.96 6.95
C CYS A 70 0.68 2.49 7.07
N SER A 71 1.02 1.93 8.23
CA SER A 71 2.36 1.41 8.54
C SER A 71 2.28 -0.10 8.74
N PHE A 72 3.00 -0.83 7.91
CA PHE A 72 3.14 -2.29 8.00
C PHE A 72 4.49 -2.60 8.62
N VAL A 73 4.48 -3.02 9.87
CA VAL A 73 5.66 -3.33 10.65
C VAL A 73 5.76 -4.83 10.90
N PRO A 74 6.90 -5.35 11.38
CA PRO A 74 7.01 -6.75 11.72
C PRO A 74 5.90 -7.20 12.66
N VAL A 75 5.30 -8.33 12.35
CA VAL A 75 4.18 -8.90 13.09
C VAL A 75 4.24 -10.41 13.06
N MET A 76 3.84 -11.05 14.14
CA MET A 76 3.58 -12.49 14.13
C MET A 76 2.22 -12.76 13.51
N ALA A 77 2.19 -13.49 12.40
CA ALA A 77 0.97 -13.89 11.74
C ALA A 77 0.49 -15.26 12.25
N GLY A 78 -0.82 -15.39 12.44
CA GLY A 78 -1.41 -16.67 12.87
C GLY A 78 -1.13 -17.01 14.33
N TRP A 79 -1.12 -16.04 15.23
CA TRP A 79 -1.01 -16.25 16.67
C TRP A 79 -2.27 -16.90 17.27
N HIS A 80 -3.42 -16.69 16.65
CA HIS A 80 -4.68 -17.32 17.03
C HIS A 80 -4.99 -18.53 16.14
N PRO A 81 -5.47 -19.67 16.67
CA PRO A 81 -5.71 -20.89 15.88
C PRO A 81 -6.67 -20.71 14.69
N LEU A 82 -7.63 -19.80 14.82
CA LEU A 82 -8.62 -19.49 13.79
C LEU A 82 -8.22 -18.33 12.89
N GLU A 83 -7.09 -17.68 13.12
CA GLU A 83 -6.61 -16.60 12.27
C GLU A 83 -6.20 -17.14 10.91
N VAL A 84 -6.67 -16.47 9.86
CA VAL A 84 -6.17 -16.66 8.50
C VAL A 84 -5.06 -15.65 8.27
N PRO A 85 -3.80 -16.07 8.16
CA PRO A 85 -2.66 -15.15 8.05
C PRO A 85 -2.56 -14.45 6.68
N ALA A 86 -3.47 -14.71 5.77
CA ALA A 86 -3.61 -14.00 4.49
C ALA A 86 -4.79 -13.02 4.58
N PRO A 87 -4.67 -11.80 4.02
CA PRO A 87 -5.82 -10.93 3.87
C PRO A 87 -6.92 -11.62 3.07
N TYR A 88 -8.16 -11.46 3.50
CA TYR A 88 -9.32 -11.88 2.70
C TYR A 88 -9.43 -11.00 1.44
N ALA A 89 -10.17 -11.49 0.44
CA ALA A 89 -10.46 -10.70 -0.76
C ALA A 89 -11.22 -9.43 -0.36
N HIS A 90 -10.67 -8.28 -0.71
CA HIS A 90 -11.20 -6.98 -0.37
C HIS A 90 -10.90 -5.95 -1.44
N PHE A 91 -11.56 -4.83 -1.40
CA PHE A 91 -11.32 -3.65 -2.22
C PHE A 91 -11.93 -2.43 -1.55
N ASN A 92 -11.45 -1.27 -1.91
CA ASN A 92 -12.07 0.01 -1.57
C ASN A 92 -12.85 0.51 -2.79
N VAL A 93 -14.05 1.03 -2.59
CA VAL A 93 -14.88 1.53 -3.71
C VAL A 93 -14.30 2.83 -4.25
N ASP A 94 -13.97 3.76 -3.36
CA ASP A 94 -13.59 5.15 -3.68
C ASP A 94 -12.16 5.48 -3.21
N SER A 95 -11.29 4.50 -3.12
CA SER A 95 -9.92 4.67 -2.63
C SER A 95 -8.95 3.87 -3.49
N ASP A 96 -7.89 4.53 -3.92
CA ASP A 96 -6.72 3.88 -4.47
C ASP A 96 -5.73 3.60 -3.35
N GLU A 97 -5.05 2.47 -3.41
CA GLU A 97 -4.02 2.06 -2.46
C GLU A 97 -2.65 2.06 -3.15
N LEU A 98 -1.72 2.85 -2.64
CA LEU A 98 -0.33 2.86 -3.11
C LEU A 98 0.58 2.40 -1.98
N MET A 99 1.19 1.24 -2.13
CA MET A 99 2.09 0.69 -1.13
C MET A 99 3.55 0.84 -1.57
N PHE A 100 4.38 1.38 -0.67
CA PHE A 100 5.84 1.46 -0.80
C PHE A 100 6.49 0.42 0.11
N PHE A 101 7.38 -0.41 -0.46
CA PHE A 101 8.07 -1.46 0.28
C PHE A 101 9.43 -0.97 0.75
N CYS A 102 9.61 -0.88 2.07
CA CYS A 102 10.87 -0.51 2.70
C CYS A 102 11.85 -1.69 2.84
N ASN A 103 11.39 -2.90 2.59
CA ASN A 103 12.19 -4.11 2.51
C ASN A 103 11.46 -5.21 1.69
N PRO A 104 12.16 -6.29 1.26
CA PRO A 104 11.57 -7.33 0.43
C PRO A 104 10.74 -8.38 1.20
N PHE A 105 10.64 -8.29 2.54
CA PHE A 105 10.07 -9.35 3.39
C PHE A 105 8.55 -9.23 3.57
N TYR A 106 7.83 -8.96 2.51
CA TYR A 106 6.38 -8.82 2.56
C TYR A 106 5.65 -10.11 2.20
N GLY A 107 5.65 -11.07 3.09
CA GLY A 107 4.85 -12.32 3.13
C GLY A 107 4.37 -12.84 1.78
N ALA A 108 3.14 -12.53 1.43
CA ALA A 108 2.51 -12.99 0.19
C ALA A 108 3.24 -12.55 -1.10
N ARG A 109 4.05 -11.49 -1.04
CA ARG A 109 4.78 -10.92 -2.19
C ARG A 109 6.29 -11.11 -2.10
N GLU A 110 6.77 -11.89 -1.13
CA GLU A 110 8.19 -12.23 -1.01
C GLU A 110 8.71 -12.89 -2.30
N GLY A 111 9.84 -12.40 -2.79
CA GLY A 111 10.42 -12.81 -4.06
C GLY A 111 9.81 -12.16 -5.31
N ILE A 112 8.79 -11.32 -5.16
CA ILE A 112 8.14 -10.56 -6.23
C ILE A 112 8.43 -9.07 -6.10
N VAL A 113 8.31 -8.53 -4.87
CA VAL A 113 8.63 -7.15 -4.57
C VAL A 113 10.02 -7.03 -3.96
N GLU A 114 10.68 -5.92 -4.21
CA GLU A 114 12.00 -5.57 -3.71
C GLU A 114 11.91 -4.32 -2.84
N GLU A 115 12.97 -4.01 -2.11
CA GLU A 115 13.11 -2.71 -1.44
C GLU A 115 13.00 -1.58 -2.48
N GLY A 116 12.17 -0.59 -2.19
CA GLY A 116 11.89 0.51 -3.10
C GLY A 116 10.80 0.25 -4.14
N SER A 117 10.25 -0.96 -4.19
CA SER A 117 9.09 -1.25 -5.04
C SER A 117 7.85 -0.48 -4.60
N PHE A 118 7.00 -0.17 -5.58
CA PHE A 118 5.63 0.28 -5.34
C PHE A 118 4.64 -0.72 -5.92
N THR A 119 3.55 -0.96 -5.20
CA THR A 119 2.36 -1.62 -5.77
C THR A 119 1.18 -0.67 -5.73
N PHE A 120 0.36 -0.75 -6.76
CA PHE A 120 -0.82 0.09 -6.91
C PHE A 120 -2.06 -0.80 -7.04
N HIS A 121 -3.02 -0.60 -6.16
CA HIS A 121 -4.32 -1.25 -6.18
C HIS A 121 -5.38 -0.19 -6.50
N PRO A 122 -5.89 -0.14 -7.74
CA PRO A 122 -6.93 0.81 -8.12
C PRO A 122 -8.21 0.58 -7.33
N GLY A 123 -8.92 1.63 -7.02
CA GLY A 123 -10.24 1.57 -6.43
C GLY A 123 -11.17 0.61 -7.19
N SER A 124 -12.09 -0.02 -6.50
CA SER A 124 -13.04 -1.01 -7.02
C SER A 124 -12.41 -2.30 -7.58
N THR A 125 -11.11 -2.53 -7.38
CA THR A 125 -10.42 -3.73 -7.85
C THR A 125 -10.23 -4.72 -6.72
N PRO A 126 -10.99 -5.84 -6.67
CA PRO A 126 -10.81 -6.86 -5.65
C PRO A 126 -9.43 -7.50 -5.72
N HIS A 127 -8.78 -7.60 -4.59
CA HIS A 127 -7.47 -8.21 -4.48
C HIS A 127 -7.30 -9.00 -3.18
N SER A 128 -6.47 -10.02 -3.22
CA SER A 128 -6.01 -10.82 -2.08
C SER A 128 -4.87 -11.72 -2.52
N PRO A 129 -4.07 -12.26 -1.60
CA PRO A 129 -3.16 -13.35 -1.92
C PRO A 129 -3.92 -14.54 -2.51
N GLN A 130 -3.44 -15.07 -3.64
CA GLN A 130 -4.02 -16.21 -4.33
C GLN A 130 -2.93 -17.25 -4.60
N GLY A 131 -3.34 -18.48 -4.94
CA GLY A 131 -2.42 -19.54 -5.35
C GLY A 131 -1.25 -19.72 -4.38
N ASN A 132 -0.03 -19.72 -4.88
CA ASN A 132 1.18 -19.88 -4.07
C ASN A 132 1.39 -18.74 -3.08
N ALA A 133 0.91 -17.54 -3.34
CA ALA A 133 0.98 -16.43 -2.40
C ALA A 133 0.14 -16.71 -1.14
N ALA A 134 -1.05 -17.27 -1.32
CA ALA A 134 -1.90 -17.71 -0.21
C ALA A 134 -1.24 -18.87 0.55
N GLN A 135 -0.67 -19.84 -0.15
CA GLN A 135 0.04 -20.96 0.46
C GLN A 135 1.25 -20.50 1.29
N ARG A 136 2.04 -19.55 0.78
CA ARG A 136 3.15 -18.95 1.54
C ARG A 136 2.65 -18.25 2.81
N SER A 137 1.56 -17.50 2.71
CA SER A 137 0.95 -16.86 3.88
C SER A 137 0.52 -17.87 4.94
N LEU A 138 -0.11 -18.96 4.52
CA LEU A 138 -0.51 -20.05 5.43
C LEU A 138 0.70 -20.76 6.07
N ALA A 139 1.75 -21.01 5.29
CA ALA A 139 2.99 -21.60 5.78
C ALA A 139 3.76 -20.68 6.74
N GLY A 140 3.48 -19.39 6.71
CA GLY A 140 4.04 -18.39 7.62
C GLY A 140 3.34 -18.30 8.97
N ARG A 141 2.30 -19.11 9.22
CA ARG A 141 1.56 -19.12 10.49
C ARG A 141 2.51 -19.35 11.69
N GLY A 142 2.34 -18.54 12.72
CA GLY A 142 3.16 -18.60 13.94
C GLY A 142 4.59 -18.08 13.79
N LYS A 143 4.93 -17.50 12.63
CA LYS A 143 6.24 -16.89 12.39
C LYS A 143 6.13 -15.38 12.36
N VAL A 144 7.19 -14.71 12.80
CA VAL A 144 7.29 -13.25 12.62
C VAL A 144 7.52 -12.96 11.14
N GLN A 145 6.62 -12.18 10.57
CA GLN A 145 6.82 -11.60 9.24
C GLN A 145 7.64 -10.32 9.40
N GLY A 146 8.81 -10.27 8.79
CA GLY A 146 9.74 -9.12 8.86
C GLY A 146 9.35 -7.93 7.97
N ARG A 147 8.09 -7.86 7.54
CA ARG A 147 7.60 -6.82 6.61
C ARG A 147 7.84 -5.42 7.14
N LEU A 148 8.20 -4.52 6.24
CA LEU A 148 8.25 -3.08 6.49
C LEU A 148 7.77 -2.36 5.24
N ALA A 149 6.63 -1.70 5.33
CA ALA A 149 6.04 -0.96 4.22
C ALA A 149 5.17 0.19 4.72
N VAL A 150 4.99 1.18 3.86
CA VAL A 150 4.06 2.30 4.07
C VAL A 150 3.05 2.30 2.94
N MET A 151 1.77 2.47 3.25
CA MET A 151 0.70 2.55 2.27
C MET A 151 -0.02 3.90 2.39
N LEU A 152 -0.36 4.45 1.25
CA LEU A 152 -1.22 5.60 1.10
C LEU A 152 -2.56 5.13 0.52
N ASP A 153 -3.64 5.35 1.26
CA ASP A 153 -5.01 5.19 0.77
C ASP A 153 -5.60 6.56 0.51
N THR A 154 -6.13 6.79 -0.69
CA THR A 154 -6.83 8.04 -1.00
C THR A 154 -8.31 7.92 -0.67
N TYR A 155 -8.97 9.06 -0.44
CA TYR A 155 -10.42 9.10 -0.25
C TYR A 155 -11.07 9.95 -1.34
N PHE A 156 -11.95 9.33 -2.15
CA PHE A 156 -12.71 10.00 -3.21
C PHE A 156 -11.85 10.65 -4.30
N GLU A 157 -10.56 10.38 -4.34
CA GLU A 157 -9.63 10.87 -5.34
C GLU A 157 -8.81 9.72 -5.93
N SER A 158 -8.61 9.73 -7.24
CA SER A 158 -7.79 8.76 -7.92
C SER A 158 -6.36 9.25 -8.07
N LEU A 159 -5.42 8.37 -7.79
CA LEU A 159 -4.01 8.61 -8.07
C LEU A 159 -3.76 8.57 -9.58
N ARG A 160 -2.83 9.39 -10.04
CA ARG A 160 -2.41 9.42 -11.43
C ARG A 160 -0.96 9.01 -11.56
N ILE A 161 -0.73 7.94 -12.27
CA ILE A 161 0.62 7.51 -12.59
C ILE A 161 1.17 8.42 -13.69
N THR A 162 2.36 8.98 -13.47
CA THR A 162 3.04 9.80 -14.50
C THR A 162 3.50 8.92 -15.65
N THR A 163 3.72 9.51 -16.82
CA THR A 163 4.26 8.79 -17.99
C THR A 163 5.59 8.10 -17.64
N HIS A 164 6.44 8.77 -16.86
CA HIS A 164 7.70 8.19 -16.38
C HIS A 164 7.44 6.98 -15.49
N GLY A 165 6.58 7.09 -14.47
CA GLY A 165 6.24 5.96 -13.60
C GLY A 165 5.64 4.80 -14.36
N PHE A 166 4.77 5.08 -15.35
CA PHE A 166 4.17 4.04 -16.18
C PHE A 166 5.19 3.30 -17.04
N ALA A 167 6.24 3.98 -17.51
CA ALA A 167 7.34 3.36 -18.28
C ALA A 167 8.17 2.38 -17.42
N HIS A 168 8.17 2.55 -16.09
CA HIS A 168 8.89 1.69 -15.15
C HIS A 168 8.01 0.62 -14.49
N ARG A 169 6.76 0.45 -14.96
CA ARG A 169 5.90 -0.61 -14.43
C ARG A 169 6.42 -2.00 -14.83
N ASP A 170 6.19 -2.96 -13.96
CA ASP A 170 6.33 -4.37 -14.30
C ASP A 170 5.01 -4.89 -14.90
N PRO A 171 4.92 -5.15 -16.21
CA PRO A 171 3.71 -5.64 -16.85
C PRO A 171 3.37 -7.08 -16.43
N SER A 172 4.33 -7.84 -15.93
CA SER A 172 4.14 -9.23 -15.48
C SER A 172 3.60 -9.32 -14.07
N TYR A 173 3.64 -8.22 -13.30
CA TYR A 173 3.22 -8.23 -11.88
C TYR A 173 1.80 -8.77 -11.68
N VAL A 174 0.85 -8.35 -12.51
CA VAL A 174 -0.55 -8.80 -12.41
C VAL A 174 -0.66 -10.30 -12.67
N LEU A 175 0.10 -10.83 -13.64
CA LEU A 175 0.13 -12.26 -13.95
C LEU A 175 0.66 -13.09 -12.79
N SER A 176 1.57 -12.54 -12.00
CA SER A 176 2.13 -13.22 -10.81
C SER A 176 1.09 -13.58 -9.74
N TRP A 177 -0.11 -13.03 -9.82
CA TRP A 177 -1.25 -13.40 -8.98
C TRP A 177 -2.04 -14.59 -9.54
N ALA A 178 -2.00 -14.80 -10.87
CA ALA A 178 -2.80 -15.79 -11.58
C ALA A 178 -2.03 -17.10 -11.87
N GLU A 179 -0.74 -17.01 -12.21
CA GLU A 179 0.10 -18.12 -12.67
C GLU A 179 0.19 -19.31 -11.71
N THR A 180 -0.25 -19.15 -10.50
CA THR A 180 -0.13 -20.15 -9.44
C THR A 180 -1.45 -20.39 -8.70
N SER A 181 -2.58 -20.07 -9.33
CA SER A 181 -3.88 -20.38 -8.75
C SER A 181 -4.18 -21.89 -8.85
N PRO A 182 -4.43 -22.59 -7.73
CA PRO A 182 -4.85 -23.98 -7.78
C PRO A 182 -6.08 -24.24 -8.66
N ARG A 183 -6.90 -23.20 -8.91
CA ARG A 183 -8.04 -23.28 -9.84
C ARG A 183 -7.62 -23.30 -11.30
N ALA A 184 -6.57 -22.60 -11.68
CA ALA A 184 -6.03 -22.63 -13.03
C ALA A 184 -5.38 -23.98 -13.34
N GLU A 185 -4.62 -24.53 -12.38
CA GLU A 185 -4.04 -25.86 -12.49
C GLU A 185 -5.10 -26.97 -12.56
N ALA A 186 -6.16 -26.88 -11.75
CA ALA A 186 -7.24 -27.85 -11.72
C ALA A 186 -8.10 -27.86 -13.00
N LYS A 187 -8.14 -26.78 -13.75
CA LYS A 187 -8.90 -26.66 -14.99
C LYS A 187 -8.09 -26.92 -16.24
N GLY A 188 -6.76 -27.05 -16.15
CA GLY A 188 -5.88 -27.19 -17.31
C GLY A 188 -5.93 -25.94 -18.22
N GLU A 189 -6.47 -24.82 -17.72
CA GLU A 189 -6.56 -23.57 -18.47
C GLU A 189 -5.23 -22.86 -18.38
N SER A 190 -4.45 -22.91 -19.48
CA SER A 190 -3.36 -21.96 -19.66
C SER A 190 -3.97 -20.59 -19.96
N TRP A 191 -3.63 -19.61 -19.15
CA TRP A 191 -3.97 -18.22 -19.44
C TRP A 191 -3.19 -17.78 -20.70
N GLU A 192 -3.91 -17.61 -21.80
CA GLU A 192 -3.36 -16.91 -22.96
C GLU A 192 -3.58 -15.41 -22.76
N SER A 193 -2.49 -14.64 -22.72
CA SER A 193 -2.58 -13.18 -22.68
C SER A 193 -3.36 -12.68 -23.90
N PRO A 194 -4.34 -11.76 -23.76
CA PRO A 194 -4.96 -11.13 -24.89
C PRO A 194 -3.88 -10.50 -25.77
N SER A 195 -3.83 -10.87 -27.02
CA SER A 195 -2.98 -10.24 -28.03
C SER A 195 -3.28 -8.74 -28.07
N ALA A 196 -2.25 -7.91 -27.89
CA ALA A 196 -2.30 -6.45 -27.90
C ALA A 196 -2.80 -5.92 -29.25
#